data_3cda8a025f13424ffe35578631b1bd71
#
_entry.id   3cda8a025f13424ffe35578631b1bd71
#
_cell.length_a   1.000
_cell.length_b   1.000
_cell.length_c   1.000
_cell.angle_alpha   90.00
_cell.angle_beta   90.00
_cell.angle_gamma   90.00
#
_symmetry.space_group_name_H-M   'P 1'
#
loop_
_entity.id
_entity.type
_entity.pdbx_description
1 polymer ?
#
loop_
_entity_poly.entity_id
_entity_poly.type
_entity_poly.pdbx_seq_one_letter_code
_entity_poly.pdbx_strand_id
1 'polypeptide(L)'
;MRPIRLGLFAALIVALVAPVTAMAAAAPKPAVITIKPEERKVGMADTPALVSAANLPCQVSDARLAGKAPTDKKTGAAGASVYEVACGPGSVGYLIQTNGTAAPSVYSCLVANYPPDMKPPGNPCILPANIDLKPAIATLAAKAKVPCTPENIRGIGQTASNTVLEVSCPGGSGYILMASAPLDMSKDATALNCLAYDAAAANIKCALSEPAARLALADKFATMASPSCTVKDRRYIGLLTDGTEGYEFACTDGKGFIAKINAKGAVAANLDCTKLNGGGCTLTDTRAATAEQAGLYTKLAKASGSDCAVSKYAVFPAKGSDEVVELVCGDGKGAIGMFPPTGKGKVLDCGHALVAGYRCSLGAADYAGLTADLRKLDKKECTVSGVGSPLKAPDGSIRLEVACSDGLPGYMITYTDAQTPKEAVGCGFAGSCTLPTNKPKAKG
;
A
#
# COMPACT_ATOMS: atom_id res chain seq x y z
N MET A 1 0.99 -62.92 43.50
CA MET A 1 2.08 -62.94 42.53
C MET A 1 2.97 -61.73 42.78
N ARG A 2 4.28 -61.92 42.90
CA ARG A 2 5.25 -61.03 43.51
C ARG A 2 5.54 -59.79 42.64
N PRO A 3 5.78 -58.59 43.23
CA PRO A 3 6.27 -57.41 42.52
C PRO A 3 7.81 -57.42 42.45
N ILE A 4 8.31 -57.14 41.24
CA ILE A 4 9.74 -56.98 40.98
C ILE A 4 10.10 -55.49 41.23
N ARG A 5 11.01 -55.25 42.19
CA ARG A 5 11.66 -53.97 42.43
C ARG A 5 12.79 -53.82 41.42
N LEU A 6 12.80 -52.72 40.68
CA LEU A 6 13.96 -52.29 39.88
C LEU A 6 14.60 -51.07 40.58
N GLY A 7 15.84 -51.20 40.91
CA GLY A 7 16.61 -50.19 41.64
C GLY A 7 17.09 -49.07 40.72
N LEU A 8 17.08 -47.87 41.27
CA LEU A 8 17.68 -46.65 40.70
C LEU A 8 19.19 -46.69 40.90
N PHE A 9 19.96 -46.68 39.79
CA PHE A 9 21.37 -46.29 39.82
C PHE A 9 21.49 -44.85 39.26
N ALA A 10 21.74 -43.91 40.15
CA ALA A 10 22.11 -42.54 39.76
C ALA A 10 23.62 -42.53 39.48
N ALA A 11 24.00 -42.39 38.23
CA ALA A 11 25.38 -42.11 37.81
C ALA A 11 25.55 -40.60 37.71
N LEU A 12 26.32 -40.06 38.63
CA LEU A 12 26.74 -38.65 38.68
C LEU A 12 27.87 -38.46 37.65
N ILE A 13 27.58 -37.87 36.49
CA ILE A 13 28.58 -37.45 35.50
C ILE A 13 28.95 -35.98 35.82
N VAL A 14 30.08 -35.76 36.46
CA VAL A 14 30.70 -34.43 36.63
C VAL A 14 31.38 -34.10 35.31
N ALA A 15 30.75 -33.23 34.50
CA ALA A 15 31.38 -32.64 33.30
C ALA A 15 32.25 -31.49 33.72
N LEU A 16 33.56 -31.66 33.64
CA LEU A 16 34.53 -30.55 33.73
C LEU A 16 34.38 -29.68 32.50
N VAL A 17 33.74 -28.53 32.65
CA VAL A 17 33.71 -27.47 31.62
C VAL A 17 35.01 -26.66 31.77
N ALA A 18 35.99 -26.94 30.92
CA ALA A 18 37.12 -26.07 30.75
C ALA A 18 36.72 -24.78 30.00
N PRO A 19 37.09 -23.58 30.46
CA PRO A 19 36.79 -22.37 29.71
C PRO A 19 37.65 -22.37 28.43
N VAL A 20 36.98 -22.49 27.27
CA VAL A 20 37.59 -22.21 25.96
C VAL A 20 37.72 -20.70 25.85
N THR A 21 38.90 -20.17 26.15
CA THR A 21 39.27 -18.78 25.82
C THR A 21 39.31 -18.69 24.29
N ALA A 22 38.23 -18.22 23.66
CA ALA A 22 38.22 -17.84 22.27
C ALA A 22 39.21 -16.66 22.12
N MET A 23 40.37 -16.94 21.57
CA MET A 23 41.25 -15.89 21.07
C MET A 23 40.53 -15.23 19.90
N ALA A 24 39.95 -14.08 20.13
CA ALA A 24 39.45 -13.22 19.07
C ALA A 24 40.64 -12.85 18.19
N ALA A 25 40.74 -13.48 17.03
CA ALA A 25 41.69 -13.08 16.02
C ALA A 25 41.40 -11.61 15.69
N ALA A 26 42.36 -10.73 15.92
CA ALA A 26 42.21 -9.31 15.57
C ALA A 26 41.88 -9.22 14.08
N ALA A 27 40.79 -8.57 13.77
CA ALA A 27 40.38 -8.31 12.39
C ALA A 27 41.55 -7.63 11.66
N PRO A 28 41.95 -8.06 10.45
CA PRO A 28 43.01 -7.46 9.71
C PRO A 28 42.72 -5.96 9.54
N LYS A 29 43.68 -5.11 9.91
CA LYS A 29 43.57 -3.66 9.68
C LYS A 29 43.28 -3.43 8.19
N PRO A 30 42.29 -2.63 7.83
CA PRO A 30 42.01 -2.32 6.44
C PRO A 30 43.29 -1.74 5.81
N ALA A 31 43.70 -2.29 4.67
CA ALA A 31 44.84 -1.79 3.93
C ALA A 31 44.58 -0.32 3.56
N VAL A 32 45.45 0.59 3.99
CA VAL A 32 45.33 1.99 3.58
C VAL A 32 45.70 2.04 2.09
N ILE A 33 44.68 2.12 1.24
CA ILE A 33 44.89 2.29 -0.19
C ILE A 33 45.29 3.74 -0.42
N THR A 34 46.54 3.96 -0.78
CA THR A 34 47.11 5.30 -1.07
C THR A 34 46.88 5.63 -2.55
N ILE A 35 46.28 6.76 -2.84
CA ILE A 35 46.10 7.25 -4.21
C ILE A 35 47.41 7.86 -4.69
N LYS A 36 47.95 7.35 -5.80
CA LYS A 36 49.16 7.88 -6.39
C LYS A 36 48.91 9.20 -7.13
N PRO A 37 49.83 10.16 -7.06
CA PRO A 37 49.67 11.43 -7.79
C PRO A 37 49.39 11.25 -9.29
N GLU A 38 50.03 10.28 -9.93
CA GLU A 38 49.82 9.99 -11.36
C GLU A 38 48.41 9.46 -11.65
N GLU A 39 47.84 8.60 -10.77
CA GLU A 39 46.47 8.11 -10.90
C GLU A 39 45.45 9.27 -10.84
N ARG A 40 45.69 10.22 -9.94
CA ARG A 40 44.87 11.43 -9.83
C ARG A 40 45.00 12.37 -11.03
N LYS A 41 46.25 12.57 -11.50
CA LYS A 41 46.50 13.40 -12.68
C LYS A 41 45.81 12.87 -13.93
N VAL A 42 45.92 11.57 -14.19
CA VAL A 42 45.21 10.91 -15.31
C VAL A 42 43.69 10.99 -15.11
N GLY A 43 43.23 10.67 -13.91
CA GLY A 43 41.82 10.76 -13.58
C GLY A 43 41.22 12.14 -13.86
N MET A 44 41.83 13.20 -13.36
CA MET A 44 41.40 14.57 -13.55
C MET A 44 41.43 15.02 -15.02
N ALA A 45 42.34 14.49 -15.83
CA ALA A 45 42.42 14.80 -17.25
C ALA A 45 41.29 14.14 -18.07
N ASP A 46 40.98 12.87 -17.80
CA ASP A 46 40.11 12.05 -18.63
C ASP A 46 38.65 12.11 -18.22
N THR A 47 38.36 12.25 -16.91
CA THR A 47 37.00 12.08 -16.39
C THR A 47 36.00 13.16 -16.79
N PRO A 48 36.31 14.45 -17.03
CA PRO A 48 35.34 15.42 -17.49
C PRO A 48 34.65 14.99 -18.78
N ALA A 49 35.38 14.46 -19.74
CA ALA A 49 34.86 13.95 -20.99
C ALA A 49 33.99 12.68 -20.77
N LEU A 50 34.43 11.77 -19.87
CA LEU A 50 33.69 10.55 -19.56
C LEU A 50 32.37 10.85 -18.82
N VAL A 51 32.37 11.79 -17.89
CA VAL A 51 31.16 12.27 -17.17
C VAL A 51 30.15 12.85 -18.17
N SER A 52 30.64 13.65 -19.11
CA SER A 52 29.78 14.21 -20.17
C SER A 52 29.24 13.11 -21.09
N ALA A 53 30.09 12.20 -21.56
CA ALA A 53 29.70 11.09 -22.42
C ALA A 53 28.69 10.15 -21.78
N ALA A 54 28.77 9.96 -20.45
CA ALA A 54 27.85 9.14 -19.66
C ALA A 54 26.61 9.94 -19.17
N ASN A 55 26.51 11.22 -19.50
CA ASN A 55 25.44 12.12 -19.09
C ASN A 55 25.18 12.08 -17.56
N LEU A 56 26.26 12.15 -16.77
CA LEU A 56 26.17 12.09 -15.31
C LEU A 56 25.88 13.46 -14.71
N PRO A 57 25.03 13.54 -13.67
CA PRO A 57 24.79 14.74 -12.91
C PRO A 57 25.93 15.01 -11.92
N CYS A 58 27.14 15.21 -12.43
CA CYS A 58 28.37 15.26 -11.66
C CYS A 58 29.27 16.42 -12.10
N GLN A 59 29.46 17.38 -11.21
CA GLN A 59 30.55 18.34 -11.36
C GLN A 59 31.79 17.71 -10.72
N VAL A 60 32.78 17.33 -11.54
CA VAL A 60 33.99 16.67 -11.09
C VAL A 60 34.77 17.57 -10.13
N SER A 61 34.93 17.14 -8.88
CA SER A 61 35.74 17.80 -7.84
C SER A 61 37.07 17.13 -7.61
N ASP A 62 37.14 15.81 -7.79
CA ASP A 62 38.35 15.00 -7.74
C ASP A 62 38.15 13.72 -8.57
N ALA A 63 39.23 13.14 -9.08
CA ALA A 63 39.18 11.90 -9.84
C ALA A 63 40.47 11.13 -9.82
N ARG A 64 40.42 9.79 -10.01
CA ARG A 64 41.61 8.94 -10.16
C ARG A 64 41.36 7.85 -11.20
N LEU A 65 42.44 7.41 -11.84
CA LEU A 65 42.43 6.13 -12.56
C LEU A 65 42.52 5.01 -11.52
N ALA A 66 41.41 4.27 -11.36
CA ALA A 66 41.29 3.21 -10.36
C ALA A 66 41.90 1.88 -10.83
N GLY A 67 41.92 1.68 -12.12
CA GLY A 67 42.50 0.47 -12.71
C GLY A 67 42.50 0.49 -14.23
N LYS A 68 43.29 -0.33 -14.83
CA LYS A 68 43.36 -0.53 -16.28
C LYS A 68 43.53 -2.01 -16.60
N ALA A 69 42.66 -2.57 -17.38
CA ALA A 69 42.83 -3.92 -17.89
C ALA A 69 43.98 -3.98 -18.91
N PRO A 70 44.73 -5.08 -19.01
CA PRO A 70 45.76 -5.23 -20.02
C PRO A 70 45.16 -5.17 -21.43
N THR A 71 45.99 -4.71 -22.38
CA THR A 71 45.63 -4.75 -23.81
C THR A 71 45.44 -6.20 -24.24
N ASP A 72 44.37 -6.46 -25.00
CA ASP A 72 44.10 -7.77 -25.58
C ASP A 72 45.20 -8.11 -26.60
N LYS A 73 45.98 -9.15 -26.26
CA LYS A 73 47.13 -9.59 -27.10
C LYS A 73 46.71 -10.14 -28.47
N LYS A 74 45.44 -10.56 -28.66
CA LYS A 74 44.96 -11.13 -29.92
C LYS A 74 44.46 -10.06 -30.87
N THR A 75 43.76 -9.06 -30.34
CA THR A 75 43.12 -8.03 -31.14
C THR A 75 43.88 -6.70 -31.14
N GLY A 76 44.83 -6.52 -30.23
CA GLY A 76 45.49 -5.22 -30.01
C GLY A 76 44.60 -4.16 -29.39
N ALA A 77 43.36 -4.50 -29.01
CA ALA A 77 42.43 -3.56 -28.43
C ALA A 77 42.92 -3.13 -27.03
N ALA A 78 42.84 -1.83 -26.76
CA ALA A 78 43.19 -1.29 -25.43
C ALA A 78 42.21 -1.87 -24.39
N GLY A 79 42.75 -2.35 -23.27
CA GLY A 79 41.92 -2.83 -22.16
C GLY A 79 41.08 -1.72 -21.53
N ALA A 80 39.96 -2.10 -20.97
CA ALA A 80 39.05 -1.17 -20.26
C ALA A 80 39.78 -0.46 -19.12
N SER A 81 39.55 0.83 -18.99
CA SER A 81 40.03 1.64 -17.85
C SER A 81 38.85 1.90 -16.91
N VAL A 82 39.10 1.87 -15.60
CA VAL A 82 38.13 2.22 -14.56
C VAL A 82 38.62 3.49 -13.88
N TYR A 83 37.73 4.47 -13.85
CA TYR A 83 37.99 5.75 -13.19
C TYR A 83 37.03 5.89 -12.01
N GLU A 84 37.54 6.40 -10.90
CA GLU A 84 36.71 6.90 -9.80
C GLU A 84 36.61 8.40 -9.89
N VAL A 85 35.36 8.91 -9.73
CA VAL A 85 35.06 10.33 -9.76
C VAL A 85 34.37 10.73 -8.46
N ALA A 86 34.81 11.79 -7.84
CA ALA A 86 34.10 12.50 -6.80
C ALA A 86 33.38 13.70 -7.41
N CYS A 87 32.11 13.87 -7.04
CA CYS A 87 31.27 14.98 -7.49
C CYS A 87 31.24 16.10 -6.45
N GLY A 88 30.73 17.27 -6.82
CA GLY A 88 30.56 18.38 -5.91
C GLY A 88 29.64 18.06 -4.73
N PRO A 89 29.52 18.97 -3.75
CA PRO A 89 28.74 18.77 -2.52
C PRO A 89 27.31 18.32 -2.79
N GLY A 90 26.80 17.37 -1.99
CA GLY A 90 25.43 16.85 -2.09
C GLY A 90 25.21 15.81 -3.19
N SER A 91 26.25 15.46 -3.96
CA SER A 91 26.22 14.42 -4.98
C SER A 91 26.99 13.18 -4.52
N VAL A 92 26.74 12.05 -5.18
CA VAL A 92 27.47 10.78 -4.97
C VAL A 92 28.48 10.61 -6.10
N GLY A 93 29.65 10.08 -5.78
CA GLY A 93 30.64 9.76 -6.79
C GLY A 93 30.33 8.48 -7.58
N TYR A 94 31.13 8.22 -8.62
CA TYR A 94 30.93 7.12 -9.53
C TYR A 94 32.23 6.38 -9.85
N LEU A 95 32.09 5.09 -10.16
CA LEU A 95 33.04 4.33 -10.95
C LEU A 95 32.57 4.34 -12.41
N ILE A 96 33.45 4.78 -13.32
CA ILE A 96 33.20 4.84 -14.76
C ILE A 96 34.18 3.88 -15.45
N GLN A 97 33.65 2.89 -16.12
CA GLN A 97 34.43 1.92 -16.91
C GLN A 97 34.28 2.24 -18.38
N THR A 98 35.43 2.42 -19.05
CA THR A 98 35.46 2.61 -20.51
C THR A 98 35.23 1.27 -21.23
N ASN A 99 34.46 1.30 -22.34
CA ASN A 99 34.12 0.13 -23.14
C ASN A 99 34.60 0.30 -24.61
N GLY A 100 35.86 0.66 -24.81
CA GLY A 100 36.39 0.99 -26.14
C GLY A 100 35.68 2.23 -26.70
N THR A 101 34.98 2.10 -27.85
CA THR A 101 34.22 3.17 -28.50
C THR A 101 32.75 3.21 -28.04
N ALA A 102 32.29 2.24 -27.26
CA ALA A 102 30.92 2.20 -26.72
C ALA A 102 30.77 3.15 -25.54
N ALA A 103 29.50 3.49 -25.22
CA ALA A 103 29.19 4.29 -24.03
C ALA A 103 29.79 3.66 -22.76
N PRO A 104 30.35 4.46 -21.83
CA PRO A 104 30.95 3.94 -20.62
C PRO A 104 29.89 3.31 -19.71
N SER A 105 30.29 2.25 -18.99
CA SER A 105 29.48 1.68 -17.92
C SER A 105 29.71 2.47 -16.62
N VAL A 106 28.61 2.76 -15.90
CA VAL A 106 28.67 3.63 -14.71
C VAL A 106 28.05 2.92 -13.52
N TYR A 107 28.73 2.95 -12.39
CA TYR A 107 28.23 2.47 -11.10
C TYR A 107 28.39 3.56 -10.05
N SER A 108 27.38 3.80 -9.24
CA SER A 108 27.51 4.74 -8.13
C SER A 108 28.43 4.19 -7.04
N CYS A 109 29.14 5.06 -6.35
CA CYS A 109 29.97 4.65 -5.20
C CYS A 109 29.14 4.02 -4.07
N LEU A 110 27.81 4.30 -4.00
CA LEU A 110 26.92 3.60 -3.08
C LEU A 110 26.84 2.10 -3.37
N VAL A 111 26.72 1.71 -4.63
CA VAL A 111 26.70 0.29 -5.00
C VAL A 111 28.09 -0.33 -4.91
N ALA A 112 29.12 0.43 -5.29
CA ALA A 112 30.50 -0.05 -5.30
C ALA A 112 31.05 -0.32 -3.88
N ASN A 113 30.72 0.54 -2.90
CA ASN A 113 31.23 0.42 -1.53
C ASN A 113 30.39 -0.53 -0.66
N TYR A 114 29.16 -0.82 -1.04
CA TYR A 114 28.25 -1.68 -0.30
C TYR A 114 27.72 -2.80 -1.18
N PRO A 115 28.58 -3.78 -1.56
CA PRO A 115 28.21 -4.82 -2.53
C PRO A 115 27.11 -5.76 -2.01
N PRO A 116 26.39 -6.45 -2.92
CA PRO A 116 25.24 -7.27 -2.57
C PRO A 116 25.56 -8.47 -1.69
N ASP A 117 26.78 -8.98 -1.76
CA ASP A 117 27.23 -10.11 -0.94
C ASP A 117 27.82 -9.68 0.42
N MET A 118 27.81 -8.38 0.72
CA MET A 118 28.33 -7.77 1.95
C MET A 118 29.80 -8.08 2.25
N LYS A 119 30.53 -8.56 1.26
CA LYS A 119 31.97 -8.77 1.37
C LYS A 119 32.76 -7.49 1.07
N PRO A 120 34.01 -7.38 1.49
CA PRO A 120 34.83 -6.25 1.08
C PRO A 120 34.88 -6.11 -0.45
N PRO A 121 34.55 -4.91 -0.99
CA PRO A 121 34.52 -4.72 -2.44
C PRO A 121 35.90 -4.83 -3.07
N GLY A 122 35.96 -5.44 -4.26
CA GLY A 122 37.21 -5.58 -5.01
C GLY A 122 37.78 -4.26 -5.51
N ASN A 123 36.90 -3.33 -5.91
CA ASN A 123 37.25 -1.98 -6.35
C ASN A 123 36.36 -0.95 -5.65
N PRO A 124 36.68 -0.59 -4.39
CA PRO A 124 35.89 0.42 -3.69
C PRO A 124 36.22 1.82 -4.21
N CYS A 125 35.26 2.72 -4.05
CA CYS A 125 35.52 4.15 -4.11
C CYS A 125 36.33 4.57 -2.87
N ILE A 126 37.45 5.24 -3.07
CA ILE A 126 38.40 5.60 -2.00
C ILE A 126 38.78 7.09 -2.00
N LEU A 127 38.29 7.88 -2.96
CA LEU A 127 38.43 9.33 -2.88
C LEU A 127 37.76 9.85 -1.60
N PRO A 128 38.35 10.81 -0.89
CA PRO A 128 37.86 11.27 0.42
C PRO A 128 36.36 11.57 0.44
N ALA A 129 35.85 12.21 -0.62
CA ALA A 129 34.41 12.54 -0.74
C ALA A 129 33.49 11.34 -0.97
N ASN A 130 34.04 10.18 -1.33
CA ASN A 130 33.31 8.95 -1.63
C ASN A 130 33.37 7.89 -0.51
N ILE A 131 34.09 8.17 0.60
CA ILE A 131 34.26 7.22 1.70
C ILE A 131 33.05 7.23 2.63
N ASP A 132 32.64 8.40 3.10
CA ASP A 132 31.46 8.54 3.96
C ASP A 132 30.21 8.89 3.14
N LEU A 133 29.45 7.88 2.79
CA LEU A 133 28.22 8.00 2.00
C LEU A 133 26.95 8.00 2.87
N LYS A 134 27.08 7.93 4.19
CA LYS A 134 25.92 7.95 5.11
C LYS A 134 25.00 9.17 4.93
N PRO A 135 25.52 10.41 4.75
CA PRO A 135 24.66 11.57 4.50
C PRO A 135 23.84 11.44 3.21
N ALA A 136 24.43 10.91 2.14
CA ALA A 136 23.76 10.69 0.87
C ALA A 136 22.64 9.62 1.02
N ILE A 137 22.92 8.56 1.75
CA ILE A 137 21.96 7.48 2.05
C ILE A 137 20.79 8.04 2.85
N ALA A 138 21.05 8.84 3.90
CA ALA A 138 20.00 9.46 4.70
C ALA A 138 19.13 10.39 3.83
N THR A 139 19.72 11.14 2.90
CA THR A 139 19.01 11.97 1.94
C THR A 139 18.10 11.15 1.01
N LEU A 140 18.60 10.05 0.46
CA LEU A 140 17.80 9.15 -0.39
C LEU A 140 16.65 8.51 0.39
N ALA A 141 16.92 8.05 1.60
CA ALA A 141 15.90 7.45 2.47
C ALA A 141 14.80 8.46 2.81
N ALA A 142 15.17 9.73 3.11
CA ALA A 142 14.20 10.79 3.37
C ALA A 142 13.36 11.11 2.13
N LYS A 143 13.95 11.21 0.93
CA LYS A 143 13.22 11.37 -0.34
C LYS A 143 12.25 10.23 -0.59
N ALA A 144 12.67 9.00 -0.30
CA ALA A 144 11.83 7.80 -0.42
C ALA A 144 10.81 7.65 0.73
N LYS A 145 10.74 8.61 1.66
CA LYS A 145 9.85 8.62 2.83
C LYS A 145 10.05 7.42 3.76
N VAL A 146 11.28 6.89 3.85
CA VAL A 146 11.62 5.86 4.84
C VAL A 146 11.48 6.47 6.24
N PRO A 147 10.74 5.81 7.17
CA PRO A 147 10.40 6.41 8.47
C PRO A 147 11.53 6.34 9.52
N CYS A 148 12.79 6.21 9.07
CA CYS A 148 13.93 6.14 9.96
C CYS A 148 15.20 6.74 9.34
N THR A 149 16.21 6.99 10.17
CA THR A 149 17.58 7.17 9.70
C THR A 149 18.23 5.79 9.52
N PRO A 150 18.71 5.43 8.33
CA PRO A 150 19.35 4.14 8.08
C PRO A 150 20.57 3.90 8.96
N GLU A 151 20.70 2.70 9.53
CA GLU A 151 21.88 2.25 10.26
C GLU A 151 22.87 1.52 9.38
N ASN A 152 22.37 0.64 8.52
CA ASN A 152 23.19 -0.13 7.59
C ASN A 152 22.63 -0.01 6.17
N ILE A 153 23.51 -0.28 5.20
CA ILE A 153 23.20 -0.23 3.78
C ILE A 153 23.83 -1.41 3.04
N ARG A 154 23.16 -1.84 1.98
CA ARG A 154 23.65 -2.80 1.00
C ARG A 154 23.20 -2.39 -0.40
N GLY A 155 24.13 -2.32 -1.35
CA GLY A 155 23.80 -2.21 -2.77
C GLY A 155 23.28 -3.56 -3.27
N ILE A 156 22.10 -3.60 -3.84
CA ILE A 156 21.57 -4.83 -4.45
C ILE A 156 22.03 -4.92 -5.91
N GLY A 157 22.01 -3.80 -6.61
CA GLY A 157 22.44 -3.73 -8.00
C GLY A 157 21.95 -2.48 -8.71
N GLN A 158 22.18 -2.49 -10.03
CA GLN A 158 21.76 -1.41 -10.91
C GLN A 158 21.18 -2.01 -12.20
N THR A 159 20.04 -1.51 -12.62
CA THR A 159 19.43 -1.78 -13.92
C THR A 159 19.68 -0.60 -14.86
N ALA A 160 19.14 -0.63 -16.07
CA ALA A 160 19.23 0.50 -17.01
C ALA A 160 18.54 1.78 -16.47
N SER A 161 17.55 1.65 -15.59
CA SER A 161 16.74 2.76 -15.10
C SER A 161 16.81 2.99 -13.58
N ASN A 162 17.24 1.98 -12.81
CA ASN A 162 17.17 2.02 -11.35
C ASN A 162 18.48 1.56 -10.69
N THR A 163 18.89 2.30 -9.67
CA THR A 163 19.82 1.86 -8.65
C THR A 163 19.02 1.33 -7.48
N VAL A 164 19.30 0.09 -7.05
CA VAL A 164 18.56 -0.62 -6.00
C VAL A 164 19.44 -0.83 -4.79
N LEU A 165 18.99 -0.35 -3.64
CA LEU A 165 19.71 -0.41 -2.37
C LEU A 165 18.80 -1.03 -1.31
N GLU A 166 19.38 -1.72 -0.34
CA GLU A 166 18.71 -2.09 0.90
C GLU A 166 19.24 -1.23 2.04
N VAL A 167 18.34 -0.79 2.91
CA VAL A 167 18.70 -0.12 4.16
C VAL A 167 18.01 -0.79 5.33
N SER A 168 18.68 -0.84 6.50
CA SER A 168 18.06 -1.25 7.75
C SER A 168 17.84 -0.06 8.66
N CYS A 169 16.76 -0.12 9.42
CA CYS A 169 16.36 0.86 10.43
C CYS A 169 16.57 0.32 11.85
N PRO A 170 16.72 1.19 12.86
CA PRO A 170 16.61 0.80 14.25
C PRO A 170 15.31 0.02 14.51
N GLY A 171 15.39 -1.02 15.34
CA GLY A 171 14.22 -1.84 15.71
C GLY A 171 13.84 -2.93 14.70
N GLY A 172 14.71 -3.20 13.69
CA GLY A 172 14.61 -4.41 12.85
C GLY A 172 13.84 -4.25 11.55
N SER A 173 13.25 -3.08 11.25
CA SER A 173 12.67 -2.84 9.92
C SER A 173 13.75 -2.64 8.86
N GLY A 174 13.44 -2.99 7.62
CA GLY A 174 14.30 -2.79 6.46
C GLY A 174 13.49 -2.32 5.27
N TYR A 175 14.16 -1.63 4.33
CA TYR A 175 13.54 -1.09 3.14
C TYR A 175 14.41 -1.29 1.91
N ILE A 176 13.77 -1.57 0.79
CA ILE A 176 14.40 -1.54 -0.53
C ILE A 176 14.13 -0.17 -1.13
N LEU A 177 15.21 0.58 -1.36
CA LEU A 177 15.19 1.88 -2.04
C LEU A 177 15.40 1.69 -3.54
N MET A 178 14.61 2.37 -4.34
CA MET A 178 14.78 2.46 -5.79
C MET A 178 15.00 3.93 -6.16
N ALA A 179 16.16 4.23 -6.68
CA ALA A 179 16.56 5.56 -7.17
C ALA A 179 16.91 5.47 -8.65
N SER A 180 17.10 6.59 -9.33
CA SER A 180 17.48 6.63 -10.75
C SER A 180 18.80 5.91 -11.03
N ALA A 181 18.98 5.43 -12.25
CA ALA A 181 20.26 5.00 -12.78
C ALA A 181 20.59 5.76 -14.08
N PRO A 182 21.74 6.43 -14.19
CA PRO A 182 22.72 6.66 -13.11
C PRO A 182 22.09 7.35 -11.89
N LEU A 183 22.68 7.11 -10.71
CA LEU A 183 22.14 7.67 -9.47
C LEU A 183 22.23 9.19 -9.48
N ASP A 184 21.08 9.86 -9.45
CA ASP A 184 20.95 11.30 -9.43
C ASP A 184 20.29 11.74 -8.12
N MET A 185 21.06 12.41 -7.27
CA MET A 185 20.59 12.86 -5.96
C MET A 185 19.54 13.97 -6.04
N SER A 186 19.33 14.59 -7.21
CA SER A 186 18.25 15.57 -7.40
C SER A 186 16.88 14.94 -7.62
N LYS A 187 16.85 13.70 -8.14
CA LYS A 187 15.62 12.97 -8.46
C LYS A 187 14.99 12.34 -7.23
N ASP A 188 13.70 12.01 -7.36
CA ASP A 188 12.96 11.29 -6.34
C ASP A 188 13.44 9.84 -6.25
N ALA A 189 13.26 9.27 -5.07
CA ALA A 189 13.45 7.86 -4.79
C ALA A 189 12.17 7.29 -4.19
N THR A 190 11.98 5.97 -4.34
CA THR A 190 10.86 5.23 -3.74
C THR A 190 11.40 4.16 -2.79
N ALA A 191 10.58 3.74 -1.84
CA ALA A 191 10.92 2.66 -0.93
C ALA A 191 9.75 1.71 -0.72
N LEU A 192 10.07 0.43 -0.53
CA LEU A 192 9.12 -0.58 -0.06
C LEU A 192 9.72 -1.30 1.15
N ASN A 193 8.89 -1.55 2.15
CA ASN A 193 9.28 -2.31 3.33
C ASN A 193 9.70 -3.73 2.94
N CYS A 194 10.72 -4.27 3.60
CA CYS A 194 11.24 -5.60 3.35
C CYS A 194 10.22 -6.73 3.50
N LEU A 195 9.15 -6.53 4.29
CA LEU A 195 8.03 -7.48 4.36
C LEU A 195 7.37 -7.75 2.98
N ALA A 196 7.39 -6.78 2.07
CA ALA A 196 6.90 -6.97 0.70
C ALA A 196 7.73 -8.00 -0.10
N TYR A 197 8.97 -8.23 0.31
CA TYR A 197 9.93 -9.11 -0.36
C TYR A 197 10.15 -10.44 0.35
N ASP A 198 9.44 -10.72 1.44
CA ASP A 198 9.54 -11.99 2.16
C ASP A 198 8.85 -13.14 1.43
N ALA A 199 7.97 -12.85 0.47
CA ALA A 199 7.34 -13.88 -0.37
C ALA A 199 8.39 -14.71 -1.13
N ALA A 200 8.14 -16.01 -1.25
CA ALA A 200 9.06 -16.95 -1.89
C ALA A 200 9.40 -16.59 -3.35
N ALA A 201 8.46 -16.00 -4.07
CA ALA A 201 8.60 -15.59 -5.47
C ALA A 201 9.33 -14.25 -5.67
N ALA A 202 9.70 -13.53 -4.62
CA ALA A 202 10.38 -12.24 -4.77
C ALA A 202 11.82 -12.42 -5.27
N ASN A 203 12.17 -11.70 -6.34
CA ASN A 203 13.52 -11.71 -6.91
C ASN A 203 14.56 -10.99 -6.04
N ILE A 204 14.11 -10.07 -5.19
CA ILE A 204 14.94 -9.33 -4.24
C ILE A 204 14.68 -9.93 -2.85
N LYS A 205 15.76 -10.15 -2.09
CA LYS A 205 15.69 -10.59 -0.69
C LYS A 205 16.44 -9.60 0.19
N CYS A 206 15.79 -9.19 1.27
CA CYS A 206 16.44 -8.39 2.30
C CYS A 206 17.38 -9.26 3.13
N ALA A 207 18.58 -8.73 3.40
CA ALA A 207 19.62 -9.41 4.16
C ALA A 207 20.12 -8.59 5.36
N LEU A 208 19.83 -7.28 5.42
CA LEU A 208 20.24 -6.42 6.53
C LEU A 208 19.26 -6.46 7.70
N SER A 209 18.02 -6.88 7.47
CA SER A 209 17.01 -7.05 8.51
C SER A 209 16.57 -8.51 8.57
N GLU A 210 16.59 -9.09 9.77
CA GLU A 210 16.18 -10.48 9.97
C GLU A 210 14.67 -10.66 9.79
N PRO A 211 14.19 -11.72 9.11
CA PRO A 211 12.77 -11.97 8.91
C PRO A 211 11.98 -12.01 10.22
N ALA A 212 12.54 -12.63 11.27
CA ALA A 212 11.89 -12.69 12.58
C ALA A 212 11.71 -11.32 13.22
N ALA A 213 12.70 -10.42 13.07
CA ALA A 213 12.61 -9.05 13.61
C ALA A 213 11.55 -8.23 12.85
N ARG A 214 11.46 -8.37 11.51
CA ARG A 214 10.43 -7.73 10.71
C ARG A 214 9.02 -8.18 11.09
N LEU A 215 8.84 -9.49 11.30
CA LEU A 215 7.57 -10.06 11.75
C LEU A 215 7.20 -9.58 13.15
N ALA A 216 8.16 -9.57 14.10
CA ALA A 216 7.93 -9.07 15.44
C ALA A 216 7.53 -7.59 15.47
N LEU A 217 8.11 -6.75 14.59
CA LEU A 217 7.71 -5.36 14.43
C LEU A 217 6.28 -5.24 13.91
N ALA A 218 5.90 -6.04 12.91
CA ALA A 218 4.52 -6.07 12.40
C ALA A 218 3.55 -6.50 13.51
N ASP A 219 3.87 -7.53 14.30
CA ASP A 219 3.05 -8.00 15.43
C ASP A 219 2.87 -6.91 16.50
N LYS A 220 3.90 -6.09 16.75
CA LYS A 220 3.78 -4.92 17.61
C LYS A 220 2.76 -3.92 17.08
N PHE A 221 2.76 -3.65 15.77
CA PHE A 221 1.75 -2.78 15.15
C PHE A 221 0.35 -3.37 15.26
N ALA A 222 0.20 -4.69 15.10
CA ALA A 222 -1.08 -5.36 15.29
C ALA A 222 -1.61 -5.17 16.73
N THR A 223 -0.75 -5.40 17.73
CA THR A 223 -1.10 -5.22 19.15
C THR A 223 -1.50 -3.78 19.47
N MET A 224 -0.80 -2.80 18.86
CA MET A 224 -1.14 -1.39 19.03
C MET A 224 -2.48 -1.03 18.37
N ALA A 225 -2.79 -1.62 17.21
CA ALA A 225 -4.02 -1.35 16.47
C ALA A 225 -5.23 -2.09 17.04
N SER A 226 -5.05 -3.33 17.51
CA SER A 226 -6.09 -4.19 18.06
C SER A 226 -5.51 -5.10 19.15
N PRO A 227 -5.53 -4.68 20.44
CA PRO A 227 -4.95 -5.47 21.53
C PRO A 227 -5.56 -6.86 21.71
N SER A 228 -6.79 -7.08 21.26
CA SER A 228 -7.48 -8.37 21.34
C SER A 228 -7.11 -9.35 20.20
N CYS A 229 -6.39 -8.90 19.17
CA CYS A 229 -5.99 -9.73 18.05
C CYS A 229 -4.77 -10.58 18.38
N THR A 230 -4.94 -11.90 18.44
CA THR A 230 -3.82 -12.83 18.34
C THR A 230 -3.51 -13.04 16.87
N VAL A 231 -2.38 -12.51 16.40
CA VAL A 231 -2.02 -12.51 14.97
C VAL A 231 -1.80 -13.94 14.48
N LYS A 232 -2.57 -14.35 13.48
CA LYS A 232 -2.43 -15.61 12.74
C LYS A 232 -1.55 -15.41 11.52
N ASP A 233 -1.79 -14.34 10.75
CA ASP A 233 -1.05 -14.01 9.54
C ASP A 233 -0.98 -12.50 9.33
N ARG A 234 -0.02 -12.04 8.52
CA ARG A 234 0.24 -10.62 8.28
C ARG A 234 0.77 -10.39 6.87
N ARG A 235 0.46 -9.22 6.32
CA ARG A 235 0.93 -8.79 5.00
C ARG A 235 1.21 -7.30 4.99
N TYR A 236 2.35 -6.90 4.42
CA TYR A 236 2.59 -5.51 4.06
C TYR A 236 1.82 -5.16 2.76
N ILE A 237 1.02 -4.11 2.78
CA ILE A 237 0.21 -3.67 1.64
C ILE A 237 1.00 -2.69 0.77
N GLY A 238 1.70 -1.74 1.38
CA GLY A 238 2.47 -0.71 0.70
C GLY A 238 2.48 0.62 1.42
N LEU A 239 3.21 1.58 0.84
CA LEU A 239 3.12 2.98 1.21
C LEU A 239 1.85 3.56 0.56
N LEU A 240 0.95 4.08 1.38
CA LEU A 240 -0.32 4.63 0.95
C LEU A 240 -0.19 6.10 0.53
N THR A 241 -1.18 6.60 -0.21
CA THR A 241 -1.16 7.97 -0.74
C THR A 241 -1.12 9.07 0.33
N ASP A 242 -1.60 8.76 1.55
CA ASP A 242 -1.55 9.64 2.71
C ASP A 242 -0.19 9.60 3.45
N GLY A 243 0.79 8.86 2.93
CA GLY A 243 2.12 8.72 3.50
C GLY A 243 2.21 7.74 4.68
N THR A 244 1.14 7.00 4.98
CA THR A 244 1.16 5.91 5.96
C THR A 244 1.55 4.58 5.30
N GLU A 245 2.10 3.66 6.07
CA GLU A 245 2.31 2.27 5.66
C GLU A 245 1.09 1.42 6.01
N GLY A 246 0.60 0.62 5.06
CA GLY A 246 -0.51 -0.30 5.27
C GLY A 246 -0.04 -1.70 5.62
N TYR A 247 -0.59 -2.28 6.68
CA TYR A 247 -0.37 -3.67 7.10
C TYR A 247 -1.70 -4.37 7.28
N GLU A 248 -1.91 -5.50 6.61
CA GLU A 248 -3.06 -6.37 6.86
C GLU A 248 -2.70 -7.43 7.88
N PHE A 249 -3.61 -7.65 8.83
CA PHE A 249 -3.51 -8.68 9.85
C PHE A 249 -4.75 -9.56 9.85
N ALA A 250 -4.54 -10.88 9.88
CA ALA A 250 -5.57 -11.86 10.18
C ALA A 250 -5.39 -12.37 11.60
N CYS A 251 -6.45 -12.41 12.38
CA CYS A 251 -6.46 -12.87 13.75
C CYS A 251 -6.90 -14.34 13.84
N THR A 252 -6.54 -15.01 14.93
CA THR A 252 -6.90 -16.45 15.15
C THR A 252 -8.40 -16.67 15.35
N ASP A 253 -9.15 -15.62 15.73
CA ASP A 253 -10.60 -15.63 15.88
C ASP A 253 -11.35 -15.48 14.54
N GLY A 254 -10.62 -15.44 13.40
CA GLY A 254 -11.19 -15.28 12.06
C GLY A 254 -11.46 -13.86 11.64
N LYS A 255 -11.26 -12.87 12.52
CA LYS A 255 -11.34 -11.43 12.20
C LYS A 255 -10.05 -10.95 11.57
N GLY A 256 -10.09 -9.75 10.99
CA GLY A 256 -8.91 -9.12 10.44
C GLY A 256 -9.09 -7.63 10.24
N PHE A 257 -7.99 -6.94 10.05
CA PHE A 257 -7.98 -5.51 9.87
C PHE A 257 -6.76 -5.02 9.08
N ILE A 258 -6.85 -3.80 8.57
CA ILE A 258 -5.71 -3.07 8.01
C ILE A 258 -5.32 -1.98 8.99
N ALA A 259 -4.11 -2.06 9.53
CA ALA A 259 -3.51 -0.96 10.30
C ALA A 259 -2.77 -0.02 9.36
N LYS A 260 -3.01 1.28 9.48
CA LYS A 260 -2.21 2.34 8.87
C LYS A 260 -1.21 2.85 9.88
N ILE A 261 0.07 2.76 9.57
CA ILE A 261 1.16 3.15 10.46
C ILE A 261 1.82 4.42 9.89
N ASN A 262 1.90 5.46 10.70
CA ASN A 262 2.55 6.70 10.30
C ASN A 262 4.08 6.62 10.39
N ALA A 263 4.78 7.63 9.88
CA ALA A 263 6.25 7.71 9.89
C ALA A 263 6.90 7.68 11.30
N LYS A 264 6.12 7.86 12.36
CA LYS A 264 6.59 7.74 13.76
C LYS A 264 6.37 6.34 14.33
N GLY A 265 5.87 5.39 13.55
CA GLY A 265 5.54 4.04 13.99
C GLY A 265 4.27 3.95 14.86
N ALA A 266 3.42 4.98 14.83
CA ALA A 266 2.15 4.98 15.56
C ALA A 266 0.99 4.60 14.62
N VAL A 267 -0.03 3.97 15.18
CA VAL A 267 -1.27 3.64 14.45
C VAL A 267 -2.04 4.92 14.13
N ALA A 268 -2.18 5.22 12.85
CA ALA A 268 -2.96 6.35 12.35
C ALA A 268 -4.44 5.96 12.12
N ALA A 269 -4.70 4.72 11.73
CA ALA A 269 -6.04 4.18 11.55
C ALA A 269 -6.05 2.65 11.68
N ASN A 270 -7.20 2.10 12.05
CA ASN A 270 -7.51 0.68 12.04
C ASN A 270 -8.80 0.47 11.23
N LEU A 271 -8.69 -0.29 10.13
CA LEU A 271 -9.80 -0.53 9.21
C LEU A 271 -10.22 -2.00 9.29
N ASP A 272 -11.39 -2.25 9.84
CA ASP A 272 -11.97 -3.59 9.98
C ASP A 272 -12.23 -4.22 8.59
N CYS A 273 -11.74 -5.43 8.35
CA CYS A 273 -11.90 -6.14 7.07
C CYS A 273 -13.36 -6.42 6.73
N THR A 274 -14.24 -6.54 7.72
CA THR A 274 -15.67 -6.76 7.50
C THR A 274 -16.39 -5.52 6.96
N LYS A 275 -15.77 -4.33 7.13
CA LYS A 275 -16.33 -3.05 6.70
C LYS A 275 -15.72 -2.50 5.40
N LEU A 276 -14.71 -3.19 4.87
CA LEU A 276 -14.07 -2.79 3.61
C LEU A 276 -14.83 -3.39 2.42
N ASN A 277 -15.45 -2.51 1.64
CA ASN A 277 -16.16 -2.91 0.42
C ASN A 277 -15.17 -3.37 -0.66
N GLY A 278 -15.22 -4.63 -1.04
CA GLY A 278 -14.70 -5.12 -2.32
C GLY A 278 -13.19 -5.26 -2.43
N GLY A 279 -12.42 -5.58 -1.37
CA GLY A 279 -11.11 -6.15 -1.61
C GLY A 279 -9.89 -5.53 -0.94
N GLY A 280 -10.03 -4.86 0.18
CA GLY A 280 -8.84 -4.41 0.95
C GLY A 280 -8.09 -5.56 1.63
N CYS A 281 -8.82 -6.54 2.16
CA CYS A 281 -8.26 -7.69 2.88
C CYS A 281 -8.22 -8.95 2.03
N THR A 282 -7.10 -9.67 2.10
CA THR A 282 -6.86 -10.93 1.37
C THR A 282 -6.51 -12.11 2.30
N LEU A 283 -6.04 -11.81 3.52
CA LEU A 283 -5.65 -12.83 4.50
C LEU A 283 -6.84 -13.32 5.35
N THR A 284 -7.89 -12.50 5.44
CA THR A 284 -9.05 -12.77 6.28
C THR A 284 -10.12 -13.49 5.46
N ASP A 285 -10.54 -14.69 5.90
CA ASP A 285 -11.79 -15.27 5.39
C ASP A 285 -12.96 -14.48 5.96
N THR A 286 -13.42 -13.52 5.18
CA THR A 286 -14.47 -12.59 5.62
C THR A 286 -15.85 -13.24 5.71
N ARG A 287 -16.05 -14.48 5.25
CA ARG A 287 -17.39 -15.10 5.19
C ARG A 287 -18.01 -15.28 6.56
N ALA A 288 -17.27 -15.85 7.53
CA ALA A 288 -17.79 -16.02 8.90
C ALA A 288 -17.97 -14.67 9.60
N ALA A 289 -16.96 -13.79 9.53
CA ALA A 289 -17.02 -12.43 10.08
C ALA A 289 -18.11 -11.58 9.42
N THR A 290 -18.34 -11.75 8.11
CA THR A 290 -19.42 -11.11 7.36
C THR A 290 -20.79 -11.57 7.82
N ALA A 291 -20.95 -12.85 8.14
CA ALA A 291 -22.22 -13.37 8.67
C ALA A 291 -22.55 -12.79 10.06
N GLU A 292 -21.56 -12.65 10.94
CA GLU A 292 -21.74 -12.00 12.26
C GLU A 292 -22.13 -10.52 12.08
N GLN A 293 -21.45 -9.80 11.19
CA GLN A 293 -21.74 -8.40 10.90
C GLN A 293 -23.13 -8.22 10.24
N ALA A 294 -23.52 -9.13 9.34
CA ALA A 294 -24.86 -9.14 8.77
C ALA A 294 -25.93 -9.35 9.86
N GLY A 295 -25.66 -10.21 10.84
CA GLY A 295 -26.48 -10.38 12.03
C GLY A 295 -26.62 -9.11 12.87
N LEU A 296 -25.54 -8.32 13.01
CA LEU A 296 -25.57 -7.02 13.66
C LEU A 296 -26.46 -6.04 12.89
N TYR A 297 -26.28 -5.93 11.57
CA TYR A 297 -27.13 -5.05 10.74
C TYR A 297 -28.59 -5.50 10.72
N THR A 298 -28.88 -6.78 10.80
CA THR A 298 -30.24 -7.30 11.00
C THR A 298 -30.85 -6.75 12.30
N LYS A 299 -30.11 -6.77 13.41
CA LYS A 299 -30.58 -6.21 14.69
C LYS A 299 -30.80 -4.69 14.60
N LEU A 300 -29.88 -3.97 13.96
CA LEU A 300 -30.00 -2.51 13.75
C LEU A 300 -31.18 -2.15 12.84
N ALA A 301 -31.39 -2.91 11.77
CA ALA A 301 -32.53 -2.73 10.87
C ALA A 301 -33.85 -2.95 11.63
N LYS A 302 -33.98 -4.03 12.41
CA LYS A 302 -35.14 -4.32 13.25
C LYS A 302 -35.40 -3.23 14.29
N ALA A 303 -34.36 -2.75 14.97
CA ALA A 303 -34.47 -1.61 15.92
C ALA A 303 -34.92 -0.33 15.21
N SER A 304 -34.62 -0.19 13.92
CA SER A 304 -35.05 0.93 13.07
C SER A 304 -36.46 0.75 12.48
N GLY A 305 -37.13 -0.38 12.76
CA GLY A 305 -38.49 -0.67 12.30
C GLY A 305 -38.54 -1.34 10.91
N SER A 306 -37.46 -1.97 10.47
CA SER A 306 -37.41 -2.72 9.22
C SER A 306 -37.28 -4.22 9.52
N ASP A 307 -38.03 -5.05 8.78
CA ASP A 307 -37.95 -6.52 8.88
C ASP A 307 -36.87 -7.15 8.00
N CYS A 308 -35.94 -6.33 7.50
CA CYS A 308 -34.82 -6.79 6.68
C CYS A 308 -33.88 -7.73 7.45
N ALA A 309 -33.99 -9.04 7.21
CA ALA A 309 -32.99 -10.01 7.61
C ALA A 309 -31.81 -9.93 6.63
N VAL A 310 -30.71 -9.32 7.05
CA VAL A 310 -29.58 -8.99 6.17
C VAL A 310 -28.81 -10.24 5.78
N SER A 311 -28.72 -10.52 4.49
CA SER A 311 -27.96 -11.62 3.91
C SER A 311 -26.58 -11.17 3.35
N LYS A 312 -26.53 -9.93 2.83
CA LYS A 312 -25.31 -9.26 2.33
C LYS A 312 -25.37 -7.79 2.68
N TYR A 313 -24.24 -7.13 2.71
CA TYR A 313 -24.15 -5.69 2.96
C TYR A 313 -22.92 -5.06 2.27
N ALA A 314 -22.97 -3.73 2.11
CA ALA A 314 -21.82 -2.92 1.73
C ALA A 314 -21.85 -1.60 2.50
N VAL A 315 -20.73 -1.23 3.13
CA VAL A 315 -20.62 0.01 3.90
C VAL A 315 -20.20 1.14 2.96
N PHE A 316 -20.92 2.27 2.98
CA PHE A 316 -20.52 3.45 2.24
C PHE A 316 -19.39 4.19 2.95
N PRO A 317 -18.55 4.96 2.21
CA PRO A 317 -17.59 5.86 2.82
C PRO A 317 -18.27 6.79 3.83
N ALA A 318 -17.66 6.96 5.00
CA ALA A 318 -18.21 7.79 6.06
C ALA A 318 -18.44 9.23 5.59
N LYS A 319 -19.67 9.71 5.78
CA LYS A 319 -20.06 11.12 5.62
C LYS A 319 -20.77 11.53 6.92
N GLY A 320 -20.05 12.23 7.80
CA GLY A 320 -20.56 12.56 9.12
C GLY A 320 -20.40 11.42 10.13
N SER A 321 -21.28 11.36 11.14
CA SER A 321 -21.21 10.39 12.26
C SER A 321 -21.93 9.07 11.99
N ASP A 322 -22.84 9.04 11.00
CA ASP A 322 -23.69 7.89 10.74
C ASP A 322 -22.97 6.85 9.89
N GLU A 323 -23.07 5.58 10.27
CA GLU A 323 -22.67 4.47 9.42
C GLU A 323 -23.78 4.20 8.40
N VAL A 324 -23.48 4.43 7.11
CA VAL A 324 -24.42 4.20 6.01
C VAL A 324 -24.06 2.90 5.31
N VAL A 325 -25.05 2.00 5.20
CA VAL A 325 -24.84 0.63 4.74
C VAL A 325 -25.90 0.25 3.72
N GLU A 326 -25.48 -0.25 2.55
CA GLU A 326 -26.41 -0.97 1.68
C GLU A 326 -26.66 -2.35 2.25
N LEU A 327 -27.90 -2.72 2.42
CA LEU A 327 -28.38 -3.99 2.94
C LEU A 327 -29.05 -4.78 1.80
N VAL A 328 -28.78 -6.08 1.74
CA VAL A 328 -29.56 -7.01 0.93
C VAL A 328 -30.33 -7.90 1.89
N CYS A 329 -31.63 -7.83 1.82
CA CYS A 329 -32.53 -8.60 2.68
C CYS A 329 -32.64 -10.06 2.21
N GLY A 330 -33.17 -10.95 3.06
CA GLY A 330 -33.29 -12.38 2.74
C GLY A 330 -34.21 -12.68 1.55
N ASP A 331 -35.11 -11.77 1.18
CA ASP A 331 -35.95 -11.80 -0.03
C ASP A 331 -35.20 -11.28 -1.30
N GLY A 332 -33.93 -10.91 -1.18
CA GLY A 332 -33.11 -10.36 -2.27
C GLY A 332 -33.29 -8.88 -2.53
N LYS A 333 -34.18 -8.19 -1.85
CA LYS A 333 -34.39 -6.74 -2.00
C LYS A 333 -33.28 -5.94 -1.35
N GLY A 334 -32.95 -4.80 -1.95
CA GLY A 334 -31.98 -3.84 -1.44
C GLY A 334 -32.63 -2.80 -0.52
N ALA A 335 -31.89 -2.32 0.47
CA ALA A 335 -32.25 -1.20 1.33
C ALA A 335 -31.01 -0.42 1.74
N ILE A 336 -31.15 0.83 2.19
CA ILE A 336 -30.08 1.62 2.77
C ILE A 336 -30.36 1.83 4.26
N GLY A 337 -29.50 1.29 5.10
CA GLY A 337 -29.46 1.55 6.54
C GLY A 337 -28.59 2.77 6.86
N MET A 338 -29.08 3.66 7.70
CA MET A 338 -28.37 4.82 8.22
C MET A 338 -28.38 4.70 9.75
N PHE A 339 -27.25 4.36 10.33
CA PHE A 339 -27.13 3.99 11.74
C PHE A 339 -26.23 5.00 12.48
N PRO A 340 -26.82 5.87 13.31
CA PRO A 340 -26.04 6.78 14.15
C PRO A 340 -25.28 5.99 15.25
N PRO A 341 -24.19 6.55 15.80
CA PRO A 341 -23.44 5.92 16.90
C PRO A 341 -24.31 5.65 18.15
N THR A 342 -25.32 6.47 18.35
CA THR A 342 -26.29 6.36 19.45
C THR A 342 -27.68 6.68 18.95
N GLY A 343 -28.71 5.98 19.48
CA GLY A 343 -30.10 6.23 19.12
C GLY A 343 -30.63 5.30 18.02
N LYS A 344 -31.81 5.67 17.48
CA LYS A 344 -32.54 4.88 16.50
C LYS A 344 -32.07 5.26 15.09
N GLY A 345 -31.70 4.25 14.29
CA GLY A 345 -31.37 4.42 12.89
C GLY A 345 -32.60 4.56 11.98
N LYS A 346 -32.33 4.65 10.67
CA LYS A 346 -33.35 4.71 9.60
C LYS A 346 -32.96 3.67 8.52
N VAL A 347 -33.98 2.97 8.01
CA VAL A 347 -33.82 2.07 6.86
C VAL A 347 -34.74 2.56 5.75
N LEU A 348 -34.17 2.77 4.56
CA LEU A 348 -34.86 3.25 3.37
C LEU A 348 -34.89 2.13 2.32
N ASP A 349 -36.03 1.90 1.66
CA ASP A 349 -36.03 1.13 0.42
C ASP A 349 -35.21 1.83 -0.68
N CYS A 350 -34.89 1.10 -1.76
CA CYS A 350 -34.02 1.63 -2.82
C CYS A 350 -34.60 2.85 -3.54
N GLY A 351 -35.94 2.98 -3.57
CA GLY A 351 -36.62 4.15 -4.14
C GLY A 351 -36.38 5.40 -3.28
N HIS A 352 -36.67 5.33 -1.99
CA HIS A 352 -36.44 6.43 -1.06
C HIS A 352 -34.97 6.72 -0.84
N ALA A 353 -34.09 5.69 -0.97
CA ALA A 353 -32.67 5.88 -0.91
C ALA A 353 -32.14 6.84 -2.00
N LEU A 354 -32.72 6.80 -3.21
CA LEU A 354 -32.40 7.74 -4.28
C LEU A 354 -32.74 9.19 -3.90
N VAL A 355 -33.85 9.40 -3.24
CA VAL A 355 -34.25 10.73 -2.72
C VAL A 355 -33.27 11.21 -1.65
N ALA A 356 -32.71 10.29 -0.85
CA ALA A 356 -31.67 10.57 0.14
C ALA A 356 -30.25 10.69 -0.43
N GLY A 357 -30.07 10.54 -1.75
CA GLY A 357 -28.78 10.63 -2.43
C GLY A 357 -27.93 9.35 -2.42
N TYR A 358 -28.54 8.20 -2.15
CA TYR A 358 -27.92 6.87 -2.17
C TYR A 358 -28.55 6.00 -3.26
N ARG A 359 -27.75 5.08 -3.82
CA ARG A 359 -28.22 4.12 -4.84
C ARG A 359 -27.91 2.71 -4.39
N CYS A 360 -28.92 1.83 -4.42
CA CYS A 360 -28.68 0.39 -4.27
C CYS A 360 -27.98 -0.18 -5.50
N SER A 361 -27.03 -1.05 -5.26
CA SER A 361 -26.22 -1.71 -6.28
C SER A 361 -26.07 -3.23 -6.07
N LEU A 362 -26.29 -3.72 -4.84
CA LEU A 362 -26.13 -5.13 -4.47
C LEU A 362 -27.44 -5.91 -4.52
N GLY A 363 -28.52 -5.30 -4.01
CA GLY A 363 -29.85 -5.92 -3.93
C GLY A 363 -30.75 -5.50 -5.07
N ALA A 364 -31.85 -6.27 -5.29
CA ALA A 364 -32.88 -5.88 -6.23
C ALA A 364 -33.55 -4.58 -5.78
N ALA A 365 -33.80 -3.68 -6.73
CA ALA A 365 -34.48 -2.43 -6.44
C ALA A 365 -35.93 -2.70 -6.01
N ASP A 366 -36.34 -2.13 -4.88
CA ASP A 366 -37.70 -2.11 -4.42
C ASP A 366 -38.26 -0.68 -4.50
N TYR A 367 -39.39 -0.53 -5.19
CA TYR A 367 -40.06 0.75 -5.39
C TYR A 367 -41.47 0.78 -4.75
N ALA A 368 -41.76 -0.17 -3.84
CA ALA A 368 -43.06 -0.23 -3.16
C ALA A 368 -43.33 1.06 -2.37
N GLY A 369 -42.34 1.66 -1.76
CA GLY A 369 -42.43 2.94 -1.07
C GLY A 369 -42.82 4.09 -2.00
N LEU A 370 -42.21 4.18 -3.19
CA LEU A 370 -42.56 5.20 -4.19
C LEU A 370 -44.01 5.00 -4.71
N THR A 371 -44.44 3.74 -4.86
CA THR A 371 -45.82 3.40 -5.21
C THR A 371 -46.77 3.86 -4.12
N ALA A 372 -46.42 3.67 -2.84
CA ALA A 372 -47.22 4.16 -1.72
C ALA A 372 -47.32 5.69 -1.67
N ASP A 373 -46.21 6.38 -2.01
CA ASP A 373 -46.20 7.84 -2.09
C ASP A 373 -47.07 8.38 -3.22
N LEU A 374 -47.09 7.76 -4.39
CA LEU A 374 -47.98 8.10 -5.47
C LEU A 374 -49.48 7.94 -5.04
N ARG A 375 -49.79 6.89 -4.29
CA ARG A 375 -51.14 6.68 -3.75
C ARG A 375 -51.57 7.77 -2.78
N LYS A 376 -50.66 8.27 -1.93
CA LYS A 376 -50.89 9.43 -1.05
C LYS A 376 -51.17 10.71 -1.85
N LEU A 377 -50.67 10.80 -3.07
CA LEU A 377 -50.84 11.91 -3.99
C LEU A 377 -51.97 11.66 -5.01
N ASP A 378 -52.90 10.74 -4.69
CA ASP A 378 -54.05 10.35 -5.51
C ASP A 378 -53.73 9.80 -6.91
N LYS A 379 -52.53 9.19 -7.07
CA LYS A 379 -52.11 8.50 -8.31
C LYS A 379 -52.21 6.99 -8.12
N LYS A 380 -53.40 6.48 -7.88
CA LYS A 380 -53.66 5.09 -7.42
C LYS A 380 -53.37 4.03 -8.49
N GLU A 381 -53.45 4.37 -9.75
CA GLU A 381 -53.29 3.49 -10.90
C GLU A 381 -51.82 3.13 -11.17
N CYS A 382 -50.88 3.94 -10.74
CA CYS A 382 -49.48 3.71 -11.02
C CYS A 382 -48.80 2.81 -9.97
N THR A 383 -48.31 1.66 -10.40
CA THR A 383 -47.35 0.86 -9.65
C THR A 383 -45.96 1.13 -10.25
N VAL A 384 -45.01 1.62 -9.45
CA VAL A 384 -43.70 2.00 -9.94
C VAL A 384 -42.88 0.77 -10.35
N SER A 385 -42.41 0.79 -11.59
CA SER A 385 -41.56 -0.28 -12.17
C SER A 385 -40.12 0.17 -12.48
N GLY A 386 -39.88 1.47 -12.50
CA GLY A 386 -38.55 2.02 -12.78
C GLY A 386 -38.44 3.47 -12.34
N VAL A 387 -37.20 3.94 -12.21
CA VAL A 387 -36.89 5.29 -11.74
C VAL A 387 -35.79 5.94 -12.57
N GLY A 388 -35.89 7.26 -12.75
CA GLY A 388 -34.82 8.09 -13.31
C GLY A 388 -33.76 8.49 -12.26
N SER A 389 -32.82 9.33 -12.67
CA SER A 389 -31.92 9.97 -11.74
C SER A 389 -32.60 11.10 -10.99
N PRO A 390 -32.41 11.22 -9.65
CA PRO A 390 -33.01 12.33 -8.90
C PRO A 390 -32.38 13.66 -9.32
N LEU A 391 -33.19 14.70 -9.39
CA LEU A 391 -32.77 16.06 -9.72
C LEU A 391 -32.99 16.96 -8.50
N LYS A 392 -31.98 17.61 -8.01
CA LYS A 392 -32.10 18.58 -6.91
C LYS A 392 -32.40 19.94 -7.49
N ALA A 393 -33.52 20.53 -7.05
CA ALA A 393 -33.89 21.88 -7.44
C ALA A 393 -33.25 22.96 -6.55
N PRO A 394 -33.20 24.23 -6.99
CA PRO A 394 -32.56 25.32 -6.22
C PRO A 394 -33.20 25.59 -4.86
N ASP A 395 -34.50 25.25 -4.69
CA ASP A 395 -35.26 25.36 -3.44
C ASP A 395 -35.00 24.19 -2.46
N GLY A 396 -34.03 23.31 -2.79
CA GLY A 396 -33.70 22.13 -1.99
C GLY A 396 -34.59 20.92 -2.23
N SER A 397 -35.72 21.06 -2.95
CA SER A 397 -36.60 19.94 -3.30
C SER A 397 -35.92 18.96 -4.25
N ILE A 398 -36.35 17.69 -4.19
CA ILE A 398 -35.81 16.62 -5.04
C ILE A 398 -36.91 16.13 -5.95
N ARG A 399 -36.64 16.11 -7.25
CA ARG A 399 -37.55 15.59 -8.27
C ARG A 399 -37.05 14.22 -8.71
N LEU A 400 -37.96 13.23 -8.66
CA LEU A 400 -37.67 11.86 -9.07
C LEU A 400 -38.64 11.42 -10.13
N GLU A 401 -38.17 11.10 -11.32
CA GLU A 401 -38.97 10.52 -12.38
C GLU A 401 -39.22 9.03 -12.11
N VAL A 402 -40.46 8.58 -12.22
CA VAL A 402 -40.85 7.19 -12.08
C VAL A 402 -41.60 6.70 -13.32
N ALA A 403 -41.43 5.42 -13.66
CA ALA A 403 -42.18 4.71 -14.68
C ALA A 403 -43.26 3.83 -14.02
N CYS A 404 -44.41 3.69 -14.65
CA CYS A 404 -45.48 2.82 -14.21
C CYS A 404 -45.44 1.46 -14.92
N SER A 405 -45.85 0.39 -14.25
CA SER A 405 -45.84 -0.98 -14.78
C SER A 405 -46.91 -1.27 -15.85
N ASP A 406 -47.91 -0.40 -15.94
CA ASP A 406 -49.01 -0.49 -16.93
C ASP A 406 -48.59 -0.02 -18.35
N GLY A 407 -47.33 0.48 -18.50
CA GLY A 407 -46.81 0.98 -19.76
C GLY A 407 -47.33 2.37 -20.17
N LEU A 408 -48.13 3.03 -19.35
CA LEU A 408 -48.50 4.43 -19.53
C LEU A 408 -47.37 5.38 -19.05
N PRO A 409 -47.35 6.63 -19.55
CA PRO A 409 -46.41 7.62 -19.04
C PRO A 409 -46.54 7.78 -17.52
N GLY A 410 -45.40 7.66 -16.83
CA GLY A 410 -45.35 7.75 -15.37
C GLY A 410 -45.41 9.20 -14.86
N TYR A 411 -44.72 9.46 -13.75
CA TYR A 411 -44.84 10.72 -13.02
C TYR A 411 -43.46 11.29 -12.68
N MET A 412 -43.41 12.62 -12.53
CA MET A 412 -42.35 13.34 -11.83
C MET A 412 -42.84 13.60 -10.40
N ILE A 413 -42.27 12.94 -9.40
CA ILE A 413 -42.59 13.15 -7.98
C ILE A 413 -41.64 14.20 -7.43
N THR A 414 -42.17 15.21 -6.75
CA THR A 414 -41.40 16.23 -6.03
C THR A 414 -41.42 15.90 -4.54
N TYR A 415 -40.24 15.78 -3.95
CA TYR A 415 -40.05 15.59 -2.51
C TYR A 415 -39.53 16.87 -1.87
N THR A 416 -39.92 17.13 -0.63
CA THR A 416 -39.32 18.18 0.19
C THR A 416 -37.87 17.79 0.58
N ASP A 417 -37.10 18.73 1.13
CA ASP A 417 -35.79 18.47 1.76
C ASP A 417 -35.89 17.43 2.89
N ALA A 418 -37.02 17.34 3.57
CA ALA A 418 -37.32 16.30 4.57
C ALA A 418 -37.75 14.95 3.96
N GLN A 419 -37.59 14.76 2.63
CA GLN A 419 -37.94 13.53 1.90
C GLN A 419 -39.39 13.13 1.96
N THR A 420 -40.28 14.11 2.16
CA THR A 420 -41.75 13.88 2.15
C THR A 420 -42.31 14.18 0.75
N PRO A 421 -43.16 13.30 0.16
CA PRO A 421 -43.76 13.54 -1.14
C PRO A 421 -44.71 14.75 -1.07
N LYS A 422 -44.54 15.72 -2.00
CA LYS A 422 -45.27 16.97 -2.04
C LYS A 422 -46.29 16.98 -3.17
N GLU A 423 -45.90 16.56 -4.35
CA GLU A 423 -46.74 16.53 -5.55
C GLU A 423 -46.22 15.50 -6.57
N ALA A 424 -47.13 15.08 -7.47
CA ALA A 424 -46.77 14.24 -8.60
C ALA A 424 -47.42 14.75 -9.87
N VAL A 425 -46.61 15.14 -10.87
CA VAL A 425 -47.04 15.63 -12.17
C VAL A 425 -46.85 14.54 -13.22
N GLY A 426 -47.87 14.20 -13.98
CA GLY A 426 -47.79 13.22 -15.04
C GLY A 426 -46.75 13.61 -16.10
N CYS A 427 -45.98 12.66 -16.59
CA CYS A 427 -44.90 12.91 -17.55
C CYS A 427 -45.39 13.49 -18.89
N GLY A 428 -46.65 13.29 -19.25
CA GLY A 428 -47.28 13.97 -20.40
C GLY A 428 -47.32 15.49 -20.25
N PHE A 429 -47.22 16.02 -19.02
CA PHE A 429 -47.31 17.46 -18.70
C PHE A 429 -46.03 18.01 -18.08
N ALA A 430 -45.16 17.18 -17.56
CA ALA A 430 -44.00 17.60 -16.79
C ALA A 430 -42.85 18.16 -17.65
N GLY A 431 -42.79 17.91 -18.94
CA GLY A 431 -41.78 18.43 -19.88
C GLY A 431 -40.33 18.00 -19.63
N SER A 432 -40.03 17.42 -18.47
CA SER A 432 -38.67 17.05 -18.02
C SER A 432 -38.42 15.54 -17.87
N CYS A 433 -39.41 14.71 -18.24
CA CYS A 433 -39.26 13.26 -18.16
C CYS A 433 -38.38 12.72 -19.27
N THR A 434 -37.45 11.82 -18.91
CA THR A 434 -36.39 11.29 -19.77
C THR A 434 -36.47 9.79 -19.98
N LEU A 435 -37.14 9.05 -19.09
CA LEU A 435 -37.26 7.59 -19.21
C LEU A 435 -37.99 7.23 -20.52
N PRO A 436 -37.50 6.21 -21.26
CA PRO A 436 -38.08 5.81 -22.54
C PRO A 436 -39.59 5.51 -22.48
N THR A 437 -40.03 4.89 -21.37
CA THR A 437 -41.45 4.55 -21.10
C THR A 437 -42.33 5.77 -20.88
N ASN A 438 -41.77 6.90 -20.49
CA ASN A 438 -42.47 8.14 -20.19
C ASN A 438 -42.50 9.14 -21.35
N LYS A 439 -41.77 8.86 -22.43
CA LYS A 439 -41.79 9.69 -23.64
C LYS A 439 -43.06 9.41 -24.44
N PRO A 440 -43.71 10.45 -24.99
CA PRO A 440 -44.80 10.22 -25.92
C PRO A 440 -44.36 9.30 -27.05
N LYS A 441 -45.10 8.23 -27.34
CA LYS A 441 -44.86 7.42 -28.53
C LYS A 441 -44.97 8.36 -29.73
N ALA A 442 -43.86 8.43 -30.53
CA ALA A 442 -43.94 9.15 -31.80
C ALA A 442 -45.16 8.62 -32.57
N LYS A 443 -46.08 9.52 -32.95
CA LYS A 443 -47.16 9.16 -33.84
C LYS A 443 -46.51 8.70 -35.16
N GLY A 444 -46.54 7.39 -35.41
CA GLY A 444 -46.16 6.83 -36.69
C GLY A 444 -47.14 7.25 -37.80
#